data_7f7ee100cae9cf1568e45443089b6445
#
_entry.id   7f7ee100cae9cf1568e45443089b6445
#
_cell.length_a   1.000
_cell.length_b   1.000
_cell.length_c   1.000
_cell.angle_alpha   90.00
_cell.angle_beta   90.00
_cell.angle_gamma   90.00
#
_symmetry.space_group_name_H-M   'P 1'
#
loop_
_entity.id
_entity.type
_entity.pdbx_description
1 polymer ?
#
loop_
_entity_poly.entity_id
_entity_poly.type
_entity_poly.pdbx_seq_one_letter_code
_entity_poly.pdbx_strand_id
1 'polypeptide(L)'
;MTCFVLDASAFFHARDMRVFAGPLYTTRQVAEELKDPMAQAALEILHVQVEKVDAKKVEELRRRFRDLSAADVSLLVLAAERGCVLVTDDGKLAAAARRLGIRVEGVFYRKPER
;
A
#
# COMPACT_ATOMS: atom_id res chain seq x y z
N MET A 1 -4.58 16.58 -5.77
CA MET A 1 -3.88 16.22 -4.53
C MET A 1 -3.39 14.78 -4.60
N THR A 2 -2.15 14.56 -4.23
CA THR A 2 -1.57 13.21 -4.27
C THR A 2 -2.12 12.37 -3.13
N CYS A 3 -2.57 11.17 -3.45
CA CYS A 3 -2.99 10.20 -2.45
C CYS A 3 -2.02 9.03 -2.39
N PHE A 4 -2.06 8.30 -1.30
CA PHE A 4 -1.11 7.22 -1.03
C PHE A 4 -1.82 5.96 -0.58
N VAL A 5 -1.44 4.83 -1.16
CA VAL A 5 -1.93 3.51 -0.75
C VAL A 5 -0.80 2.83 0.01
N LEU A 6 -1.08 2.44 1.25
CA LEU A 6 -0.06 1.96 2.18
C LEU A 6 -0.05 0.44 2.28
N ASP A 7 1.13 -0.15 2.09
CA ASP A 7 1.39 -1.55 2.35
C ASP A 7 1.49 -1.78 3.88
N ALA A 8 1.35 -3.03 4.30
CA ALA A 8 1.42 -3.40 5.71
C ALA A 8 2.69 -2.90 6.41
N SER A 9 3.83 -2.97 5.73
CA SER A 9 5.10 -2.53 6.30
C SER A 9 5.09 -1.07 6.70
N ALA A 10 4.29 -0.23 6.04
CA ALA A 10 4.22 1.19 6.34
C ALA A 10 3.71 1.45 7.77
N PHE A 11 2.85 0.57 8.27
CA PHE A 11 2.24 0.77 9.58
C PHE A 11 3.20 0.52 10.74
N PHE A 12 4.33 -0.11 10.48
CA PHE A 12 5.38 -0.27 11.48
C PHE A 12 6.29 0.95 11.55
N HIS A 13 6.11 1.88 10.62
CA HIS A 13 6.90 3.11 10.52
C HIS A 13 5.99 4.33 10.51
N ALA A 14 4.97 4.33 11.40
CA ALA A 14 3.95 5.37 11.43
C ALA A 14 4.53 6.77 11.56
N ARG A 15 5.62 6.91 12.28
CA ARG A 15 6.29 8.19 12.46
C ARG A 15 6.75 8.77 11.12
N ASP A 16 7.22 7.89 10.24
CA ASP A 16 7.76 8.29 8.94
C ASP A 16 6.64 8.60 7.94
N MET A 17 5.43 8.15 8.22
CA MET A 17 4.28 8.41 7.34
C MET A 17 3.88 9.89 7.31
N ARG A 18 4.34 10.67 8.27
CA ARG A 18 4.02 12.10 8.32
C ARG A 18 4.59 12.89 7.16
N VAL A 19 5.58 12.32 6.45
CA VAL A 19 6.14 12.99 5.29
C VAL A 19 5.23 12.90 4.06
N PHE A 20 4.25 12.03 4.10
CA PHE A 20 3.31 11.89 2.99
C PHE A 20 2.10 12.80 3.24
N ALA A 21 2.08 13.92 2.54
CA ALA A 21 1.01 14.90 2.67
C ALA A 21 -0.10 14.57 1.67
N GLY A 22 -1.25 14.14 2.17
CA GLY A 22 -2.40 13.80 1.35
C GLY A 22 -3.18 12.65 1.94
N PRO A 23 -4.29 12.26 1.32
CA PRO A 23 -5.10 11.15 1.81
C PRO A 23 -4.32 9.83 1.82
N LEU A 24 -4.49 9.07 2.90
CA LEU A 24 -3.84 7.77 3.08
C LEU A 24 -4.90 6.69 3.01
N TYR A 25 -4.63 5.65 2.23
CA TYR A 25 -5.54 4.52 2.03
C TYR A 25 -4.82 3.21 2.25
N THR A 26 -5.56 2.19 2.63
CA THR A 26 -5.13 0.81 2.53
C THR A 26 -6.35 -0.03 2.17
N THR A 27 -6.14 -1.31 1.91
CA THR A 27 -7.26 -2.20 1.59
C THR A 27 -7.73 -2.92 2.83
N ARG A 28 -8.98 -3.39 2.78
CA ARG A 28 -9.52 -4.22 3.85
C ARG A 28 -8.69 -5.48 4.04
N GLN A 29 -8.21 -6.09 2.96
CA GLN A 29 -7.38 -7.29 3.03
C GLN A 29 -6.11 -7.05 3.85
N VAL A 30 -5.43 -5.93 3.60
CA VAL A 30 -4.24 -5.57 4.35
C VAL A 30 -4.59 -5.27 5.81
N ALA A 31 -5.64 -4.49 6.03
CA ALA A 31 -6.04 -4.12 7.39
C ALA A 31 -6.37 -5.34 8.24
N GLU A 32 -7.03 -6.35 7.64
CA GLU A 32 -7.39 -7.57 8.35
C GLU A 32 -6.18 -8.43 8.74
N GLU A 33 -5.08 -8.27 8.02
CA GLU A 33 -3.84 -8.98 8.34
C GLU A 33 -3.01 -8.29 9.42
N LEU A 34 -3.32 -7.04 9.75
CA LEU A 34 -2.58 -6.29 10.75
C LEU A 34 -3.05 -6.69 12.14
N LYS A 35 -2.29 -7.58 12.78
CA LYS A 35 -2.62 -8.08 14.12
C LYS A 35 -1.82 -7.40 15.22
N ASP A 36 -0.77 -6.70 14.86
CA ASP A 36 0.04 -5.95 15.80
C ASP A 36 -0.76 -4.74 16.31
N PRO A 37 -0.93 -4.59 17.65
CA PRO A 37 -1.67 -3.46 18.19
C PRO A 37 -1.13 -2.10 17.76
N MET A 38 0.18 -1.96 17.60
CA MET A 38 0.76 -0.69 17.17
C MET A 38 0.41 -0.38 15.72
N ALA A 39 0.40 -1.41 14.87
CA ALA A 39 0.00 -1.22 13.48
C ALA A 39 -1.48 -0.86 13.39
N GLN A 40 -2.33 -1.48 14.20
CA GLN A 40 -3.75 -1.15 14.24
C GLN A 40 -3.97 0.27 14.74
N ALA A 41 -3.22 0.68 15.76
CA ALA A 41 -3.30 2.05 16.26
C ALA A 41 -2.90 3.05 15.19
N ALA A 42 -1.92 2.71 14.36
CA ALA A 42 -1.46 3.59 13.29
C ALA A 42 -2.56 3.88 12.28
N LEU A 43 -3.46 2.93 12.01
CA LEU A 43 -4.60 3.18 11.12
C LEU A 43 -5.43 4.36 11.61
N GLU A 44 -5.67 4.44 12.90
CA GLU A 44 -6.46 5.51 13.49
C GLU A 44 -5.65 6.81 13.59
N ILE A 45 -4.43 6.72 14.09
CA ILE A 45 -3.58 7.90 14.30
C ILE A 45 -3.31 8.63 12.99
N LEU A 46 -3.09 7.89 11.92
CA LEU A 46 -2.80 8.45 10.61
C LEU A 46 -4.07 8.73 9.79
N HIS A 47 -5.23 8.43 10.34
CA HIS A 47 -6.51 8.60 9.65
C HIS A 47 -6.54 7.88 8.30
N VAL A 48 -6.04 6.65 8.28
CA VAL A 48 -6.00 5.84 7.07
C VAL A 48 -7.41 5.36 6.72
N GLN A 49 -7.81 5.56 5.48
CA GLN A 49 -9.10 5.09 5.00
C GLN A 49 -8.93 3.66 4.48
N VAL A 50 -9.73 2.75 5.03
CA VAL A 50 -9.71 1.33 4.63
C VAL A 50 -10.75 1.11 3.56
N GLU A 51 -10.30 0.70 2.38
CA GLU A 51 -11.17 0.55 1.21
C GLU A 51 -11.34 -0.89 0.83
N LYS A 52 -12.55 -1.21 0.36
CA LYS A 52 -12.85 -2.53 -0.16
C LYS A 52 -12.60 -2.52 -1.67
N VAL A 53 -11.86 -3.51 -2.17
CA VAL A 53 -11.62 -3.65 -3.60
C VAL A 53 -12.34 -4.88 -4.14
N ASP A 54 -12.63 -4.86 -5.45
CA ASP A 54 -13.34 -5.95 -6.11
C ASP A 54 -12.48 -7.22 -6.11
N ALA A 55 -13.02 -8.29 -5.51
CA ALA A 55 -12.32 -9.57 -5.42
C ALA A 55 -11.99 -10.15 -6.80
N LYS A 56 -12.83 -9.93 -7.78
CA LYS A 56 -12.58 -10.43 -9.15
C LYS A 56 -11.36 -9.76 -9.77
N LYS A 57 -11.22 -8.46 -9.57
CA LYS A 57 -10.06 -7.73 -10.08
C LYS A 57 -8.77 -8.21 -9.42
N VAL A 58 -8.83 -8.47 -8.11
CA VAL A 58 -7.69 -9.02 -7.38
C VAL A 58 -7.31 -10.38 -7.95
N GLU A 59 -8.30 -11.24 -8.16
CA GLU A 59 -8.04 -12.59 -8.66
C GLU A 59 -7.46 -12.58 -10.08
N GLU A 60 -7.98 -11.74 -10.94
CA GLU A 60 -7.47 -11.61 -12.31
C GLU A 60 -6.02 -11.13 -12.31
N LEU A 61 -5.73 -10.15 -11.50
CA LEU A 61 -4.37 -9.60 -11.44
C LEU A 61 -3.40 -10.57 -10.80
N ARG A 62 -3.85 -11.38 -9.84
CA ARG A 62 -3.01 -12.42 -9.22
C ARG A 62 -2.52 -13.44 -10.23
N ARG A 63 -3.29 -13.74 -11.24
CA ARG A 63 -2.86 -14.66 -12.29
C ARG A 63 -1.63 -14.14 -13.03
N ARG A 64 -1.51 -12.84 -13.11
CA ARG A 64 -0.38 -12.19 -13.75
C ARG A 64 0.83 -12.06 -12.81
N PHE A 65 0.57 -11.87 -11.52
CA PHE A 65 1.61 -11.68 -10.50
C PHE A 65 1.49 -12.77 -9.44
N ARG A 66 1.89 -13.98 -9.80
CA ARG A 66 1.68 -15.16 -8.95
C ARG A 66 2.53 -15.16 -7.67
N ASP A 67 3.59 -14.36 -7.63
CA ASP A 67 4.46 -14.24 -6.46
C ASP A 67 3.83 -13.40 -5.34
N LEU A 68 2.75 -12.70 -5.65
CA LEU A 68 2.13 -11.77 -4.71
C LEU A 68 0.92 -12.40 -4.05
N SER A 69 0.70 -12.05 -2.77
CA SER A 69 -0.49 -12.46 -2.05
C SER A 69 -1.71 -11.68 -2.53
N ALA A 70 -2.89 -12.15 -2.16
CA ALA A 70 -4.12 -11.43 -2.46
C ALA A 70 -4.11 -10.03 -1.84
N ALA A 71 -3.59 -9.91 -0.62
CA ALA A 71 -3.48 -8.62 0.04
C ALA A 71 -2.58 -7.66 -0.75
N ASP A 72 -1.42 -8.14 -1.20
CA ASP A 72 -0.51 -7.33 -2.01
C ASP A 72 -1.18 -6.84 -3.29
N VAL A 73 -1.84 -7.78 -3.99
CA VAL A 73 -2.50 -7.45 -5.26
C VAL A 73 -3.65 -6.47 -5.03
N SER A 74 -4.34 -6.56 -3.89
CA SER A 74 -5.41 -5.61 -3.58
C SER A 74 -4.90 -4.18 -3.54
N LEU A 75 -3.67 -3.99 -3.06
CA LEU A 75 -3.05 -2.65 -3.04
C LEU A 75 -2.79 -2.14 -4.46
N LEU A 76 -2.38 -3.02 -5.37
CA LEU A 76 -2.18 -2.65 -6.76
C LEU A 76 -3.50 -2.22 -7.41
N VAL A 77 -4.57 -2.96 -7.15
CA VAL A 77 -5.89 -2.63 -7.68
C VAL A 77 -6.33 -1.26 -7.17
N LEU A 78 -6.21 -1.03 -5.87
CA LEU A 78 -6.63 0.24 -5.27
C LEU A 78 -5.81 1.42 -5.81
N ALA A 79 -4.49 1.26 -5.85
CA ALA A 79 -3.61 2.33 -6.33
C ALA A 79 -3.91 2.67 -7.79
N ALA A 80 -4.13 1.67 -8.62
CA ALA A 80 -4.45 1.89 -10.03
C ALA A 80 -5.79 2.59 -10.21
N GLU A 81 -6.80 2.15 -9.46
CA GLU A 81 -8.14 2.72 -9.58
C GLU A 81 -8.22 4.16 -9.12
N ARG A 82 -7.49 4.50 -8.07
CA ARG A 82 -7.53 5.86 -7.52
C ARG A 82 -6.41 6.76 -8.02
N GLY A 83 -5.48 6.21 -8.78
CA GLY A 83 -4.33 6.99 -9.24
C GLY A 83 -3.43 7.44 -8.10
N CYS A 84 -3.30 6.61 -7.07
CA CYS A 84 -2.48 6.93 -5.90
C CYS A 84 -1.06 6.36 -6.03
N VAL A 85 -0.15 6.93 -5.27
CA VAL A 85 1.21 6.40 -5.10
C VAL A 85 1.13 5.21 -4.15
N LEU A 86 1.80 4.12 -4.50
CA LEU A 86 1.92 2.96 -3.60
C LEU A 86 3.12 3.14 -2.70
N VAL A 87 2.92 3.02 -1.40
CA VAL A 87 3.99 3.13 -0.41
C VAL A 87 4.33 1.74 0.10
N THR A 88 5.50 1.25 -0.27
CA THR A 88 5.96 -0.09 0.11
C THR A 88 7.47 -0.17 0.06
N ASP A 89 8.04 -1.01 0.92
CA ASP A 89 9.46 -1.36 0.87
C ASP A 89 9.67 -2.78 0.34
N ASP A 90 8.59 -3.46 -0.05
CA ASP A 90 8.65 -4.79 -0.65
C ASP A 90 9.03 -4.68 -2.11
N GLY A 91 10.20 -5.23 -2.47
CA GLY A 91 10.73 -5.14 -3.82
C GLY A 91 9.85 -5.80 -4.87
N LYS A 92 9.23 -6.93 -4.56
CA LYS A 92 8.37 -7.63 -5.52
C LYS A 92 7.09 -6.84 -5.80
N LEU A 93 6.50 -6.29 -4.75
CA LEU A 93 5.30 -5.48 -4.90
C LEU A 93 5.62 -4.20 -5.66
N ALA A 94 6.74 -3.55 -5.33
CA ALA A 94 7.18 -2.35 -6.03
C ALA A 94 7.41 -2.60 -7.52
N ALA A 95 8.05 -3.74 -7.86
CA ALA A 95 8.29 -4.08 -9.26
C ALA A 95 6.98 -4.29 -10.03
N ALA A 96 6.03 -4.99 -9.42
CA ALA A 96 4.72 -5.20 -10.03
C ALA A 96 3.99 -3.88 -10.26
N ALA A 97 4.04 -2.98 -9.27
CA ALA A 97 3.42 -1.67 -9.37
C ALA A 97 3.99 -0.87 -10.54
N ARG A 98 5.31 -0.88 -10.68
CA ARG A 98 5.97 -0.15 -11.78
C ARG A 98 5.56 -0.70 -13.13
N ARG A 99 5.40 -2.01 -13.25
CA ARG A 99 4.95 -2.63 -14.50
C ARG A 99 3.53 -2.20 -14.87
N LEU A 100 2.73 -1.82 -13.88
CA LEU A 100 1.38 -1.32 -14.09
C LEU A 100 1.30 0.19 -14.23
N GLY A 101 2.45 0.86 -14.22
CA GLY A 101 2.49 2.32 -14.31
C GLY A 101 2.13 3.03 -13.02
N ILE A 102 2.15 2.33 -11.89
CA ILE A 102 1.87 2.90 -10.58
C ILE A 102 3.16 3.47 -10.00
N ARG A 103 3.11 4.70 -9.51
CA ARG A 103 4.25 5.31 -8.82
C ARG A 103 4.45 4.66 -7.47
N VAL A 104 5.71 4.47 -7.08
CA VAL A 104 6.08 3.80 -5.84
C VAL A 104 6.99 4.69 -5.02
N GLU A 105 6.74 4.73 -3.72
CA GLU A 105 7.61 5.38 -2.74
C GLU A 105 7.92 4.36 -1.65
N GLY A 106 9.16 4.40 -1.14
CA GLY A 106 9.53 3.58 0.00
C GLY A 106 9.36 4.36 1.29
N VAL A 107 9.25 3.65 2.40
CA VAL A 107 9.24 4.25 3.72
C VAL A 107 10.62 4.18 4.33
N PHE A 108 11.13 2.96 4.42
CA PHE A 108 12.41 2.68 5.05
C PHE A 108 13.57 2.95 4.11
N TYR A 109 13.41 2.59 2.84
CA TYR A 109 14.46 2.70 1.83
C TYR A 109 14.34 3.95 0.97
N ARG A 110 13.82 5.02 1.53
CA ARG A 110 13.85 6.29 0.82
C ARG A 110 15.30 6.68 0.62
N LYS A 111 15.65 6.96 -0.62
CA LYS A 111 17.02 7.33 -0.91
C LYS A 111 17.33 8.69 -0.29
N PRO A 112 18.39 8.78 0.51
CA PRO A 112 18.79 10.10 0.99
C PRO A 112 19.26 10.95 -0.17
N GLU A 113 19.08 12.23 -0.03
CA GLU A 113 19.62 13.18 -1.00
C GLU A 113 21.13 13.11 -0.96
N ARG A 114 21.71 13.13 -2.12
CA ARG A 114 23.17 13.08 -2.23
C ARG A 114 23.69 14.23 -3.06
#